data_51ffce901d8592316abefc90dee788bf
#
_entry.id   51ffce901d8592316abefc90dee788bf
#
_cell.length_a   1.000
_cell.length_b   1.000
_cell.length_c   1.000
_cell.angle_alpha   90.00
_cell.angle_beta   90.00
_cell.angle_gamma   90.00
#
_symmetry.space_group_name_H-M   'P 1'
#
loop_
_entity.id
_entity.type
_entity.pdbx_description
1 polymer ?
#
loop_
_entity_poly.entity_id
_entity_poly.type
_entity_poly.pdbx_seq_one_letter_code
_entity_poly.pdbx_strand_id
1 'polypeptide(L)'
;LVPFVSEDVIMGGFHTPSVSAVDSLETGTQMRKRAQDAGHLKVFANTEVLDVETTDGLNKPRVTAVLTDKGRIECETVVIACGVWSPRIAEMAGATIPLTPAVHQMADVGPFDVLVETQQELAYPIVRDMDTFCYERQSAGSMEVGSYAHRPILHRVEEIPSNDEAALSPTEMPFTADDFDQQMEEAIELMEFLGDG
;
A
#
# COMPACT_ATOMS: atom_id res chain seq x y z
N LEU A 1 -23.17 -9.42 -12.38
CA LEU A 1 -22.15 -8.38 -12.31
C LEU A 1 -20.76 -9.00 -12.37
N VAL A 2 -20.51 -10.04 -11.58
CA VAL A 2 -19.29 -10.83 -11.59
C VAL A 2 -19.68 -12.28 -11.86
N PRO A 3 -19.52 -12.75 -13.10
CA PRO A 3 -20.07 -14.05 -13.52
C PRO A 3 -19.31 -15.26 -12.96
N PHE A 4 -18.18 -15.04 -12.29
CA PHE A 4 -17.29 -16.08 -11.79
C PHE A 4 -17.55 -16.47 -10.35
N VAL A 5 -18.35 -15.68 -9.62
CA VAL A 5 -18.66 -15.95 -8.22
C VAL A 5 -19.59 -17.16 -8.14
N SER A 6 -19.22 -18.14 -7.36
CA SER A 6 -20.01 -19.34 -7.09
C SER A 6 -21.26 -18.98 -6.28
N GLU A 7 -22.44 -19.24 -6.87
CA GLU A 7 -23.72 -18.97 -6.19
C GLU A 7 -23.98 -19.95 -5.05
N ASP A 8 -23.28 -21.09 -5.03
CA ASP A 8 -23.50 -22.15 -4.03
C ASP A 8 -22.89 -21.80 -2.66
N VAL A 9 -21.89 -20.90 -2.63
CA VAL A 9 -21.17 -20.53 -1.38
C VAL A 9 -21.57 -19.19 -0.82
N ILE A 10 -22.40 -18.40 -1.53
CA ILE A 10 -22.85 -17.08 -1.08
C ILE A 10 -24.35 -17.04 -0.83
N MET A 11 -24.78 -16.24 0.14
CA MET A 11 -26.21 -15.95 0.37
C MET A 11 -26.70 -14.74 -0.42
N GLY A 12 -25.80 -13.90 -0.92
CA GLY A 12 -26.12 -12.70 -1.69
C GLY A 12 -24.96 -11.73 -1.71
N GLY A 13 -25.12 -10.64 -2.47
CA GLY A 13 -24.09 -9.61 -2.62
C GLY A 13 -24.65 -8.20 -2.47
N PHE A 14 -23.80 -7.28 -2.03
CA PHE A 14 -24.07 -5.86 -1.99
C PHE A 14 -23.17 -5.13 -2.98
N HIS A 15 -23.75 -4.40 -3.93
CA HIS A 15 -22.99 -3.67 -4.95
C HIS A 15 -22.99 -2.17 -4.68
N THR A 16 -21.80 -1.57 -4.68
CA THR A 16 -21.60 -0.13 -4.55
C THR A 16 -21.10 0.46 -5.87
N PRO A 17 -22.00 0.94 -6.76
CA PRO A 17 -21.61 1.38 -8.10
C PRO A 17 -20.79 2.67 -8.13
N SER A 18 -20.72 3.41 -7.03
CA SER A 18 -19.96 4.66 -6.91
C SER A 18 -18.49 4.45 -6.49
N VAL A 19 -18.09 3.23 -6.19
CA VAL A 19 -16.70 2.90 -5.88
C VAL A 19 -15.93 2.67 -7.18
N SER A 20 -14.69 3.15 -7.23
CA SER A 20 -13.81 3.03 -8.39
C SER A 20 -12.37 2.79 -7.95
N ALA A 21 -11.58 2.20 -8.84
CA ALA A 21 -10.13 2.16 -8.73
C ALA A 21 -9.51 3.39 -9.39
N VAL A 22 -8.38 3.84 -8.88
CA VAL A 22 -7.57 4.90 -9.47
C VAL A 22 -6.13 4.44 -9.59
N ASP A 23 -5.44 4.87 -10.64
CA ASP A 23 -3.98 4.76 -10.71
C ASP A 23 -3.38 5.71 -9.66
N SER A 24 -2.88 5.15 -8.57
CA SER A 24 -2.35 5.91 -7.44
C SER A 24 -1.05 6.63 -7.79
N LEU A 25 -0.21 6.05 -8.66
CA LEU A 25 1.04 6.63 -9.11
C LEU A 25 0.78 7.85 -10.01
N GLU A 26 -0.11 7.70 -10.99
CA GLU A 26 -0.49 8.81 -11.87
C GLU A 26 -1.21 9.91 -11.09
N THR A 27 -2.12 9.56 -10.20
CA THR A 27 -2.82 10.53 -9.34
C THR A 27 -1.84 11.33 -8.50
N GLY A 28 -0.90 10.68 -7.81
CA GLY A 28 0.14 11.35 -7.02
C GLY A 28 1.04 12.24 -7.89
N THR A 29 1.38 11.78 -9.08
CA THR A 29 2.18 12.53 -10.05
C THR A 29 1.46 13.81 -10.50
N GLN A 30 0.18 13.71 -10.84
CA GLN A 30 -0.62 14.87 -11.25
C GLN A 30 -0.83 15.87 -10.10
N MET A 31 -1.08 15.40 -8.89
CA MET A 31 -1.21 16.28 -7.71
C MET A 31 0.09 17.05 -7.47
N ARG A 32 1.23 16.35 -7.47
CA ARG A 32 2.56 16.94 -7.32
C ARG A 32 2.82 17.98 -8.39
N LYS A 33 2.60 17.64 -9.65
CA LYS A 33 2.82 18.52 -10.79
C LYS A 33 1.99 19.81 -10.67
N ARG A 34 0.71 19.71 -10.37
CA ARG A 34 -0.15 20.89 -10.19
C ARG A 34 0.32 21.80 -9.07
N ALA A 35 0.77 21.24 -7.94
CA ALA A 35 1.28 22.02 -6.82
C ALA A 35 2.62 22.72 -7.17
N GLN A 36 3.48 22.07 -7.95
CA GLN A 36 4.72 22.66 -8.47
C GLN A 36 4.44 23.79 -9.47
N ASP A 37 3.55 23.56 -10.43
CA ASP A 37 3.16 24.55 -11.46
C ASP A 37 2.52 25.79 -10.81
N ALA A 38 1.79 25.62 -9.71
CA ALA A 38 1.24 26.71 -8.90
C ALA A 38 2.27 27.43 -8.01
N GLY A 39 3.53 26.98 -7.97
CA GLY A 39 4.59 27.56 -7.17
C GLY A 39 4.51 27.28 -5.67
N HIS A 40 3.66 26.34 -5.24
CA HIS A 40 3.44 26.00 -3.83
C HIS A 40 4.23 24.79 -3.36
N LEU A 41 4.92 24.09 -4.26
CA LEU A 41 5.68 22.89 -3.95
C LEU A 41 7.06 22.91 -4.58
N LYS A 42 8.07 22.59 -3.77
CA LYS A 42 9.41 22.20 -4.23
C LYS A 42 9.64 20.75 -3.85
N VAL A 43 10.14 19.96 -4.77
CA VAL A 43 10.45 18.53 -4.56
C VAL A 43 11.97 18.35 -4.63
N PHE A 44 12.51 17.71 -3.63
CA PHE A 44 13.92 17.35 -3.55
C PHE A 44 14.02 15.82 -3.59
N ALA A 45 14.11 15.28 -4.78
CA ALA A 45 14.29 13.85 -4.96
C ALA A 45 15.70 13.40 -4.52
N ASN A 46 15.82 12.13 -4.15
CA ASN A 46 17.08 11.53 -3.69
C ASN A 46 17.77 12.40 -2.62
N THR A 47 16.99 12.86 -1.64
CA THR A 47 17.45 13.71 -0.56
C THR A 47 17.02 13.08 0.75
N GLU A 48 17.99 12.52 1.46
CA GLU A 48 17.76 11.83 2.71
C GLU A 48 17.62 12.83 3.86
N VAL A 49 16.61 12.61 4.71
CA VAL A 49 16.46 13.34 5.98
C VAL A 49 17.34 12.66 7.03
N LEU A 50 18.27 13.42 7.59
CA LEU A 50 19.22 12.93 8.59
C LEU A 50 18.82 13.30 10.01
N ASP A 51 18.13 14.42 10.19
CA ASP A 51 17.69 14.90 11.50
C ASP A 51 16.59 15.96 11.39
N VAL A 52 15.88 16.18 12.49
CA VAL A 52 14.90 17.28 12.65
C VAL A 52 15.33 18.16 13.81
N GLU A 53 15.80 19.37 13.50
CA GLU A 53 16.20 20.32 14.51
C GLU A 53 15.01 20.90 15.26
N THR A 54 15.12 20.94 16.58
CA THR A 54 14.14 21.54 17.46
C THR A 54 14.80 22.54 18.42
N THR A 55 14.06 23.57 18.84
CA THR A 55 14.54 24.47 19.89
C THR A 55 14.31 23.88 21.27
N ASP A 56 15.24 24.11 22.18
CA ASP A 56 15.06 23.91 23.62
C ASP A 56 14.15 25.02 24.18
N GLY A 57 12.86 24.94 23.91
CA GLY A 57 11.87 25.90 24.42
C GLY A 57 11.52 25.63 25.89
N LEU A 58 11.42 26.68 26.72
CA LEU A 58 11.04 26.57 28.12
C LEU A 58 9.67 25.86 28.36
N ASN A 59 8.83 25.73 27.33
CA ASN A 59 7.51 25.16 27.46
C ASN A 59 7.20 23.99 26.50
N LYS A 60 7.73 23.98 25.27
CA LYS A 60 7.62 22.88 24.28
C LYS A 60 8.69 23.06 23.19
N PRO A 61 9.39 21.99 22.78
CA PRO A 61 10.26 22.04 21.62
C PRO A 61 9.47 22.49 20.38
N ARG A 62 10.09 23.26 19.50
CA ARG A 62 9.54 23.66 18.21
C ARG A 62 10.51 23.28 17.11
N VAL A 63 10.01 22.73 16.04
CA VAL A 63 10.79 22.47 14.84
C VAL A 63 11.33 23.79 14.27
N THR A 64 12.59 23.78 13.85
CA THR A 64 13.26 24.92 13.22
C THR A 64 13.83 24.58 11.85
N ALA A 65 14.20 23.34 11.61
CA ALA A 65 14.73 22.90 10.34
C ALA A 65 14.69 21.38 10.19
N VAL A 66 14.85 20.92 8.96
CA VAL A 66 15.19 19.55 8.61
C VAL A 66 16.62 19.52 8.08
N LEU A 67 17.46 18.64 8.61
CA LEU A 67 18.80 18.37 8.10
C LEU A 67 18.71 17.25 7.05
N THR A 68 19.37 17.46 5.93
CA THR A 68 19.43 16.47 4.84
C THR A 68 20.88 16.23 4.42
N ASP A 69 21.12 15.16 3.67
CA ASP A 69 22.41 14.86 3.03
C ASP A 69 22.86 15.96 2.05
N LYS A 70 21.94 16.88 1.66
CA LYS A 70 22.20 17.99 0.71
C LYS A 70 22.11 19.37 1.34
N GLY A 71 21.94 19.44 2.64
CA GLY A 71 21.92 20.68 3.37
C GLY A 71 20.70 20.82 4.30
N ARG A 72 20.60 21.99 4.89
CA ARG A 72 19.63 22.36 5.91
C ARG A 72 18.44 23.10 5.28
N ILE A 73 17.22 22.70 5.61
CA ILE A 73 15.98 23.32 5.15
C ILE A 73 15.27 23.92 6.37
N GLU A 74 15.19 25.24 6.44
CA GLU A 74 14.45 25.94 7.49
C GLU A 74 12.95 25.77 7.32
N CYS A 75 12.26 25.41 8.41
CA CYS A 75 10.82 25.25 8.43
C CYS A 75 10.27 25.38 9.86
N GLU A 76 9.01 25.75 9.97
CA GLU A 76 8.29 25.84 11.25
C GLU A 76 7.40 24.63 11.52
N THR A 77 7.17 23.81 10.51
CA THR A 77 6.32 22.63 10.58
C THR A 77 6.88 21.52 9.70
N VAL A 78 6.96 20.31 10.23
CA VAL A 78 7.29 19.09 9.50
C VAL A 78 6.08 18.18 9.49
N VAL A 79 5.71 17.68 8.31
CA VAL A 79 4.69 16.65 8.14
C VAL A 79 5.40 15.33 7.82
N ILE A 80 5.26 14.36 8.73
CA ILE A 80 5.82 13.03 8.55
C ILE A 80 4.78 12.18 7.81
N ALA A 81 5.09 11.85 6.56
CA ALA A 81 4.24 11.03 5.67
C ALA A 81 5.07 9.90 5.05
N CYS A 82 5.89 9.24 5.89
CA CYS A 82 6.90 8.28 5.47
C CYS A 82 6.43 6.82 5.62
N GLY A 83 5.10 6.57 5.68
CA GLY A 83 4.57 5.21 5.78
C GLY A 83 5.17 4.44 6.95
N VAL A 84 5.64 3.24 6.70
CA VAL A 84 6.21 2.33 7.72
C VAL A 84 7.50 2.86 8.36
N TRP A 85 8.20 3.81 7.74
CA TRP A 85 9.40 4.45 8.29
C TRP A 85 9.11 5.67 9.18
N SER A 86 7.84 6.07 9.31
CA SER A 86 7.46 7.26 10.09
C SER A 86 7.98 7.28 11.53
N PRO A 87 8.06 6.15 12.27
CA PRO A 87 8.64 6.14 13.60
C PRO A 87 10.10 6.62 13.64
N ARG A 88 10.93 6.24 12.66
CA ARG A 88 12.33 6.68 12.57
C ARG A 88 12.46 8.20 12.47
N ILE A 89 11.61 8.81 11.64
CA ILE A 89 11.61 10.26 11.46
C ILE A 89 11.07 10.99 12.69
N ALA A 90 10.06 10.40 13.36
CA ALA A 90 9.52 10.99 14.59
C ALA A 90 10.55 11.03 15.72
N GLU A 91 11.36 9.98 15.87
CA GLU A 91 12.44 9.92 16.87
C GLU A 91 13.46 11.04 16.71
N MET A 92 13.79 11.44 15.48
CA MET A 92 14.67 12.58 15.17
C MET A 92 14.12 13.89 15.78
N ALA A 93 12.80 14.03 15.85
CA ALA A 93 12.14 15.19 16.46
C ALA A 93 11.84 15.00 17.96
N GLY A 94 12.32 13.93 18.58
CA GLY A 94 11.99 13.57 19.98
C GLY A 94 10.54 13.18 20.20
N ALA A 95 9.84 12.73 19.14
CA ALA A 95 8.44 12.31 19.19
C ALA A 95 8.31 10.79 18.99
N THR A 96 7.18 10.23 19.41
CA THR A 96 6.88 8.81 19.22
C THR A 96 5.61 8.63 18.39
N ILE A 97 5.69 7.84 17.34
CA ILE A 97 4.53 7.38 16.56
C ILE A 97 4.32 5.89 16.87
N PRO A 98 3.21 5.50 17.49
CA PRO A 98 2.93 4.11 17.84
C PRO A 98 2.44 3.34 16.60
N LEU A 99 3.37 3.03 15.69
CA LEU A 99 3.13 2.30 14.47
C LEU A 99 4.00 1.04 14.46
N THR A 100 3.39 -0.10 14.18
CA THR A 100 4.06 -1.37 13.96
C THR A 100 3.80 -1.81 12.52
N PRO A 101 4.82 -1.96 11.67
CA PRO A 101 4.68 -2.49 10.34
C PRO A 101 4.07 -3.89 10.35
N ALA A 102 3.14 -4.13 9.44
CA ALA A 102 2.55 -5.44 9.22
C ALA A 102 2.62 -5.78 7.73
N VAL A 103 2.93 -7.03 7.42
CA VAL A 103 2.87 -7.54 6.05
C VAL A 103 1.46 -7.98 5.76
N HIS A 104 0.96 -7.55 4.61
CA HIS A 104 -0.25 -8.03 3.98
C HIS A 104 0.15 -8.65 2.64
N GLN A 105 -0.36 -9.84 2.35
CA GLN A 105 0.01 -10.57 1.15
C GLN A 105 -1.07 -10.50 0.09
N MET A 106 -0.62 -10.46 -1.15
CA MET A 106 -1.44 -10.49 -2.33
C MET A 106 -0.70 -11.30 -3.40
N ALA A 107 -1.40 -12.14 -4.14
CA ALA A 107 -0.88 -12.83 -5.30
C ALA A 107 -1.59 -12.33 -6.57
N ASP A 108 -0.87 -12.30 -7.68
CA ASP A 108 -1.41 -12.07 -9.01
C ASP A 108 -1.46 -13.42 -9.74
N VAL A 109 -2.67 -13.91 -9.99
CA VAL A 109 -2.94 -15.26 -10.52
C VAL A 109 -3.43 -15.15 -11.95
N GLY A 110 -2.89 -15.93 -12.83
CA GLY A 110 -3.24 -15.95 -14.25
C GLY A 110 -2.02 -15.99 -15.19
N PRO A 111 -2.15 -15.60 -16.47
CA PRO A 111 -3.34 -14.99 -17.07
C PRO A 111 -4.49 -15.97 -17.34
N PHE A 112 -5.73 -15.46 -17.34
CA PHE A 112 -6.94 -16.21 -17.67
C PHE A 112 -7.54 -15.68 -18.98
N ASP A 113 -7.86 -16.56 -19.93
CA ASP A 113 -8.40 -16.17 -21.24
C ASP A 113 -9.64 -15.29 -21.10
N VAL A 114 -10.54 -15.62 -20.18
CA VAL A 114 -11.77 -14.89 -19.92
C VAL A 114 -11.56 -13.43 -19.46
N LEU A 115 -10.45 -13.16 -18.80
CA LEU A 115 -10.06 -11.80 -18.40
C LEU A 115 -9.31 -11.09 -19.53
N VAL A 116 -8.41 -11.79 -20.23
CA VAL A 116 -7.68 -11.27 -21.39
C VAL A 116 -8.65 -10.80 -22.48
N GLU A 117 -9.72 -11.54 -22.75
CA GLU A 117 -10.74 -11.22 -23.75
C GLU A 117 -11.48 -9.91 -23.45
N THR A 118 -11.51 -9.44 -22.21
CA THR A 118 -12.13 -8.15 -21.85
C THR A 118 -11.40 -6.97 -22.43
N GLN A 119 -10.11 -7.08 -22.68
CA GLN A 119 -9.22 -5.98 -23.10
C GLN A 119 -9.27 -4.75 -22.19
N GLN A 120 -9.61 -4.94 -20.93
CA GLN A 120 -9.74 -3.89 -19.92
C GLN A 120 -8.84 -4.20 -18.73
N GLU A 121 -8.35 -3.16 -18.09
CA GLU A 121 -7.62 -3.27 -16.83
C GLU A 121 -8.53 -3.77 -15.70
N LEU A 122 -9.77 -3.26 -15.68
CA LEU A 122 -10.78 -3.59 -14.68
C LEU A 122 -12.16 -3.60 -15.36
N ALA A 123 -12.64 -4.75 -15.80
CA ALA A 123 -13.96 -4.92 -16.43
C ALA A 123 -15.04 -5.26 -15.40
N TYR A 124 -14.66 -5.90 -14.30
CA TYR A 124 -15.59 -6.39 -13.28
C TYR A 124 -15.44 -5.62 -11.97
N PRO A 125 -16.52 -5.50 -11.17
CA PRO A 125 -16.42 -4.99 -9.81
C PRO A 125 -15.38 -5.77 -8.99
N ILE A 126 -14.67 -5.05 -8.11
CA ILE A 126 -13.82 -5.69 -7.09
C ILE A 126 -14.75 -6.48 -6.18
N VAL A 127 -14.46 -7.74 -5.98
CA VAL A 127 -15.20 -8.60 -5.06
C VAL A 127 -14.56 -8.54 -3.68
N ARG A 128 -15.37 -8.65 -2.66
CA ARG A 128 -14.93 -8.72 -1.28
C ARG A 128 -15.80 -9.72 -0.54
N ASP A 129 -15.24 -10.85 -0.19
CA ASP A 129 -15.88 -11.79 0.69
C ASP A 129 -15.72 -11.35 2.14
N MET A 130 -16.84 -11.17 2.82
CA MET A 130 -16.85 -10.68 4.21
C MET A 130 -16.75 -11.80 5.24
N ASP A 131 -16.91 -13.05 4.82
CA ASP A 131 -16.79 -14.23 5.70
C ASP A 131 -15.33 -14.71 5.78
N THR A 132 -14.65 -14.78 4.64
CA THR A 132 -13.24 -15.18 4.54
C THR A 132 -12.26 -14.01 4.56
N PHE A 133 -12.76 -12.77 4.47
CA PHE A 133 -11.98 -11.54 4.32
C PHE A 133 -11.09 -11.50 3.08
N CYS A 134 -11.36 -12.36 2.11
CA CYS A 134 -10.72 -12.33 0.80
C CYS A 134 -11.20 -11.14 -0.02
N TYR A 135 -10.36 -10.72 -0.96
CA TYR A 135 -10.75 -9.78 -2.01
C TYR A 135 -10.09 -10.20 -3.32
N GLU A 136 -10.84 -10.04 -4.40
CA GLU A 136 -10.44 -10.37 -5.75
C GLU A 136 -10.64 -9.14 -6.65
N ARG A 137 -9.58 -8.77 -7.36
CA ARG A 137 -9.57 -7.64 -8.27
C ARG A 137 -8.95 -8.05 -9.60
N GLN A 138 -9.68 -7.83 -10.69
CA GLN A 138 -9.06 -7.97 -12.01
C GLN A 138 -7.91 -6.99 -12.19
N SER A 139 -6.79 -7.47 -12.73
CA SER A 139 -5.62 -6.71 -13.15
C SER A 139 -5.30 -7.12 -14.59
N ALA A 140 -5.89 -6.41 -15.57
CA ALA A 140 -5.84 -6.79 -16.98
C ALA A 140 -6.26 -8.25 -17.24
N GLY A 141 -5.34 -9.11 -17.63
CA GLY A 141 -5.59 -10.52 -17.89
C GLY A 141 -5.51 -11.43 -16.66
N SER A 142 -5.19 -10.89 -15.50
CA SER A 142 -4.97 -11.65 -14.26
C SER A 142 -5.97 -11.26 -13.16
N MET A 143 -5.96 -11.99 -12.06
CA MET A 143 -6.72 -11.68 -10.85
C MET A 143 -5.76 -11.46 -9.68
N GLU A 144 -5.78 -10.28 -9.08
CA GLU A 144 -5.16 -10.05 -7.77
C GLU A 144 -6.02 -10.67 -6.68
N VAL A 145 -5.43 -11.55 -5.90
CA VAL A 145 -6.08 -12.24 -4.78
C VAL A 145 -5.37 -11.88 -3.49
N GLY A 146 -6.10 -11.44 -2.49
CA GLY A 146 -5.55 -11.17 -1.16
C GLY A 146 -6.60 -11.41 -0.08
N SER A 147 -6.14 -11.55 1.16
CA SER A 147 -7.02 -11.70 2.32
C SER A 147 -6.43 -11.08 3.56
N TYR A 148 -7.29 -10.63 4.46
CA TYR A 148 -6.92 -10.13 5.79
C TYR A 148 -7.09 -11.19 6.90
N ALA A 149 -7.45 -12.44 6.53
CA ALA A 149 -7.71 -13.51 7.49
C ALA A 149 -6.44 -14.16 8.09
N HIS A 150 -5.27 -13.89 7.50
CA HIS A 150 -4.01 -14.45 7.99
C HIS A 150 -3.62 -13.91 9.37
N ARG A 151 -2.76 -14.64 10.07
CA ARG A 151 -2.15 -14.14 11.31
C ARG A 151 -1.43 -12.82 11.09
N PRO A 152 -1.36 -11.93 12.08
CA PRO A 152 -0.54 -10.72 11.96
C PRO A 152 0.93 -11.07 11.74
N ILE A 153 1.49 -10.68 10.59
CA ILE A 153 2.91 -10.80 10.26
C ILE A 153 3.54 -9.45 10.57
N LEU A 154 4.00 -9.29 11.81
CA LEU A 154 4.52 -8.01 12.30
C LEU A 154 6.03 -7.95 12.14
N HIS A 155 6.51 -6.76 11.78
CA HIS A 155 7.93 -6.43 11.69
C HIS A 155 8.30 -5.26 12.59
N ARG A 156 9.56 -5.20 12.95
CA ARG A 156 10.13 -3.99 13.54
C ARG A 156 10.46 -3.00 12.43
N VAL A 157 10.40 -1.72 12.72
CA VAL A 157 10.71 -0.66 11.73
C VAL A 157 12.14 -0.80 11.19
N GLU A 158 13.06 -1.28 12.03
CA GLU A 158 14.46 -1.51 11.67
C GLU A 158 14.67 -2.67 10.69
N GLU A 159 13.70 -3.57 10.59
CA GLU A 159 13.74 -4.73 9.68
C GLU A 159 13.24 -4.38 8.27
N ILE A 160 12.60 -3.22 8.11
CA ILE A 160 12.16 -2.75 6.80
C ILE A 160 13.37 -2.24 6.01
N PRO A 161 13.63 -2.77 4.80
CA PRO A 161 14.77 -2.36 4.00
C PRO A 161 14.77 -0.86 3.68
N SER A 162 15.94 -0.30 3.50
CA SER A 162 16.09 1.04 2.91
C SER A 162 15.83 1.00 1.41
N ASN A 163 15.64 2.18 0.80
CA ASN A 163 15.48 2.28 -0.65
C ASN A 163 16.68 1.72 -1.43
N ASP A 164 17.87 1.76 -0.85
CA ASP A 164 19.11 1.30 -1.49
C ASP A 164 19.26 -0.23 -1.41
N GLU A 165 18.60 -0.88 -0.45
CA GLU A 165 18.65 -2.32 -0.24
C GLU A 165 17.57 -3.08 -1.02
N ALA A 166 16.50 -2.40 -1.43
CA ALA A 166 15.39 -3.01 -2.13
C ALA A 166 15.61 -3.04 -3.65
N ALA A 167 15.43 -4.20 -4.26
CA ALA A 167 15.60 -4.36 -5.71
C ALA A 167 14.47 -3.69 -6.52
N LEU A 168 13.24 -3.69 -6.02
CA LEU A 168 12.04 -3.15 -6.66
C LEU A 168 11.32 -2.15 -5.76
N SER A 169 10.81 -2.62 -4.65
CA SER A 169 10.10 -1.82 -3.65
C SER A 169 10.59 -2.17 -2.26
N PRO A 170 10.98 -1.18 -1.46
CA PRO A 170 11.46 -1.45 -0.10
C PRO A 170 10.36 -1.96 0.84
N THR A 171 9.09 -1.87 0.44
CA THR A 171 7.95 -2.41 1.19
C THR A 171 7.50 -3.78 0.70
N GLU A 172 8.10 -4.30 -0.36
CA GLU A 172 7.85 -5.65 -0.84
C GLU A 172 8.72 -6.64 -0.07
N MET A 173 8.10 -7.34 0.85
CA MET A 173 8.74 -8.34 1.70
C MET A 173 8.67 -9.73 1.03
N PRO A 174 9.52 -10.69 1.43
CA PRO A 174 9.44 -12.05 0.93
C PRO A 174 8.04 -12.64 1.13
N PHE A 175 7.54 -13.31 0.10
CA PHE A 175 6.25 -13.97 0.14
C PHE A 175 6.25 -15.15 1.11
N THR A 176 5.22 -15.28 1.94
CA THR A 176 5.06 -16.37 2.92
C THR A 176 3.95 -17.30 2.46
N ALA A 177 4.32 -18.31 1.66
CA ALA A 177 3.37 -19.26 1.07
C ALA A 177 2.49 -19.93 2.12
N ASP A 178 3.09 -20.43 3.20
CA ASP A 178 2.36 -21.11 4.28
C ASP A 178 1.24 -20.26 4.92
N ASP A 179 1.40 -18.93 4.94
CA ASP A 179 0.38 -18.01 5.44
C ASP A 179 -0.63 -17.62 4.35
N PHE A 180 -0.36 -17.94 3.07
CA PHE A 180 -1.20 -17.58 1.94
C PHE A 180 -2.04 -18.75 1.42
N ASP A 181 -1.63 -19.99 1.59
CA ASP A 181 -2.27 -21.18 1.03
C ASP A 181 -3.77 -21.26 1.38
N GLN A 182 -4.12 -21.05 2.66
CA GLN A 182 -5.52 -21.04 3.08
C GLN A 182 -6.34 -19.94 2.38
N GLN A 183 -5.76 -18.77 2.18
CA GLN A 183 -6.43 -17.64 1.51
C GLN A 183 -6.71 -17.97 0.05
N MET A 184 -5.79 -18.68 -0.61
CA MET A 184 -5.96 -19.10 -1.98
C MET A 184 -7.03 -20.20 -2.11
N GLU A 185 -7.09 -21.14 -1.17
CA GLU A 185 -8.16 -22.16 -1.11
C GLU A 185 -9.54 -21.50 -0.99
N GLU A 186 -9.70 -20.52 -0.10
CA GLU A 186 -10.94 -19.78 0.11
C GLU A 186 -11.33 -18.95 -1.13
N ALA A 187 -10.36 -18.33 -1.80
CA ALA A 187 -10.61 -17.60 -3.05
C ALA A 187 -11.04 -18.52 -4.20
N ILE A 188 -10.46 -19.72 -4.29
CA ILE A 188 -10.86 -20.75 -5.29
C ILE A 188 -12.27 -21.26 -4.99
N GLU A 189 -12.65 -21.43 -3.73
CA GLU A 189 -14.02 -21.82 -3.38
C GLU A 189 -15.04 -20.78 -3.86
N LEU A 190 -14.71 -19.50 -3.74
CA LEU A 190 -15.55 -18.40 -4.22
C LEU A 190 -15.53 -18.28 -5.76
N MET A 191 -14.37 -18.46 -6.38
CA MET A 191 -14.14 -18.31 -7.84
C MET A 191 -13.32 -19.47 -8.36
N GLU A 192 -13.98 -20.57 -8.75
CA GLU A 192 -13.35 -21.84 -9.13
C GLU A 192 -12.27 -21.71 -10.21
N PHE A 193 -12.42 -20.77 -11.15
CA PHE A 193 -11.47 -20.59 -12.25
C PHE A 193 -10.06 -20.17 -11.78
N LEU A 194 -9.93 -19.65 -10.56
CA LEU A 194 -8.62 -19.29 -9.98
C LEU A 194 -7.72 -20.53 -9.77
N GLY A 195 -8.31 -21.71 -9.67
CA GLY A 195 -7.58 -22.97 -9.57
C GLY A 195 -6.92 -23.44 -10.87
N ASP A 196 -7.21 -22.79 -12.00
CA ASP A 196 -6.67 -23.13 -13.33
C ASP A 196 -5.44 -22.26 -13.72
N GLY A 197 -5.01 -21.34 -12.84
CA GLY A 197 -3.94 -20.35 -13.07
C GLY A 197 -2.57 -20.74 -12.53
#